data_7cbafec1c4fa4dfe9ef0289afbab9ecf
#
_entry.id   7cbafec1c4fa4dfe9ef0289afbab9ecf
#
_cell.length_a   1.000
_cell.length_b   1.000
_cell.length_c   1.000
_cell.angle_alpha   90.00
_cell.angle_beta   90.00
_cell.angle_gamma   90.00
#
_symmetry.space_group_name_H-M   'P 1'
#
loop_
_entity.id
_entity.type
_entity.pdbx_description
1 polymer ?
#
loop_
_entity_poly.entity_id
_entity_poly.type
_entity_poly.pdbx_seq_one_letter_code
_entity_poly.pdbx_strand_id
1 'polypeptide(L)'
;MASILLFSVHALAAEKPNILVVWGDDIGQSNISAYTHGLMGYKTPNIDRIAKEGITFTDYYGEQSCTAGRSSFIMGQSVFRTGLSKVGLPGANEGMQVEDPTIAGLLKNHGYATGQFGKNHLGDKDEMLPTNHGFDEFFGNLYHLNAEEEPENEDYPKNPEFRKKYGPRGVIHSFAMPDGSQKIEDTGPLTKKRMETVDDETSDRALAFIEEQHKAGKPWFVWWSGTRMHFRTHVKEELRGISGQDEYSDGMVEHDMHIGKFLDKLDELGIADNTIVFYSTDNGPHMNTWPDAGMTPFRGEKNTNWEGGWRVPAAVRWPGKFKAGTWSNEIMHHMDWLPTFLAVAGEPDVKEKLLTGHSAIDRDYKVHLDGYNFLPYLTGKAEQGPRREIFYFSDDGDLTALRYNDWKAIFMEQRAEATFQAWREPFVPLRAPLIENLRRDPYERGMVTSNTYDDWWLDRPFLLLPAQDYVAEFLMTFKEYPPRQKAASFSLDQVIEKLSPPGS
;
A
#
# COMPACT_ATOMS: atom_id res chain seq x y z
N MET A 1 -61.70 -25.54 -13.12
CA MET A 1 -60.45 -25.78 -12.39
C MET A 1 -59.38 -24.88 -13.02
N ALA A 2 -58.99 -23.79 -12.35
CA ALA A 2 -57.93 -22.88 -12.81
C ALA A 2 -56.62 -23.27 -12.11
N SER A 3 -55.65 -23.75 -12.90
CA SER A 3 -54.31 -24.05 -12.40
C SER A 3 -53.54 -22.75 -12.21
N ILE A 4 -53.24 -22.41 -10.98
CA ILE A 4 -52.32 -21.33 -10.62
C ILE A 4 -50.91 -21.84 -10.78
N LEU A 5 -50.17 -21.39 -11.80
CA LEU A 5 -48.73 -21.58 -11.93
C LEU A 5 -48.01 -20.61 -10.96
N LEU A 6 -47.50 -21.16 -9.87
CA LEU A 6 -46.56 -20.47 -8.98
C LEU A 6 -45.19 -20.40 -9.68
N PHE A 7 -44.85 -19.23 -10.21
CA PHE A 7 -43.48 -18.90 -10.58
C PHE A 7 -42.69 -18.65 -9.28
N SER A 8 -41.82 -19.57 -8.92
CA SER A 8 -40.80 -19.37 -7.90
C SER A 8 -39.78 -18.38 -8.46
N VAL A 9 -39.88 -17.11 -8.05
CA VAL A 9 -38.80 -16.16 -8.23
C VAL A 9 -37.69 -16.56 -7.26
N HIS A 10 -36.72 -17.34 -7.72
CA HIS A 10 -35.46 -17.48 -7.05
C HIS A 10 -34.78 -16.12 -7.13
N ALA A 11 -34.76 -15.37 -6.03
CA ALA A 11 -33.83 -14.26 -5.88
C ALA A 11 -32.44 -14.85 -5.99
N LEU A 12 -31.80 -14.73 -7.15
CA LEU A 12 -30.36 -14.97 -7.30
C LEU A 12 -29.70 -14.05 -6.25
N ALA A 13 -29.06 -14.67 -5.25
CA ALA A 13 -28.17 -13.93 -4.38
C ALA A 13 -27.20 -13.16 -5.28
N ALA A 14 -27.06 -11.85 -5.06
CA ALA A 14 -26.16 -11.04 -5.87
C ALA A 14 -24.77 -11.69 -5.84
N GLU A 15 -24.24 -11.97 -7.02
CA GLU A 15 -22.93 -12.57 -7.16
C GLU A 15 -21.89 -11.65 -6.49
N LYS A 16 -21.04 -12.20 -5.61
CA LYS A 16 -20.00 -11.41 -4.94
C LYS A 16 -19.01 -10.89 -5.98
N PRO A 17 -18.66 -9.59 -5.94
CA PRO A 17 -17.75 -9.04 -6.95
C PRO A 17 -16.34 -9.59 -6.75
N ASN A 18 -15.60 -9.67 -7.84
CA ASN A 18 -14.15 -9.85 -7.81
C ASN A 18 -13.47 -8.56 -7.36
N ILE A 19 -12.27 -8.69 -6.80
CA ILE A 19 -11.48 -7.56 -6.32
C ILE A 19 -10.08 -7.67 -6.92
N LEU A 20 -9.72 -6.72 -7.77
CA LEU A 20 -8.39 -6.58 -8.36
C LEU A 20 -7.73 -5.32 -7.80
N VAL A 21 -6.60 -5.50 -7.16
CA VAL A 21 -5.73 -4.40 -6.72
C VAL A 21 -4.46 -4.44 -7.55
N VAL A 22 -4.15 -3.35 -8.23
CA VAL A 22 -2.96 -3.22 -9.08
C VAL A 22 -2.13 -2.02 -8.63
N TRP A 23 -0.91 -2.31 -8.19
CA TRP A 23 -0.01 -1.31 -7.60
C TRP A 23 1.29 -1.19 -8.36
N GLY A 24 1.83 0.03 -8.36
CA GLY A 24 3.25 0.26 -8.61
C GLY A 24 4.02 0.42 -7.29
N ASP A 25 5.26 0.88 -7.40
CA ASP A 25 6.22 1.08 -6.30
C ASP A 25 6.85 2.46 -6.47
N ASP A 26 6.82 3.32 -5.45
CA ASP A 26 7.40 4.67 -5.48
C ASP A 26 6.86 5.58 -6.61
N ILE A 27 5.56 5.54 -6.91
CA ILE A 27 4.96 6.33 -7.98
C ILE A 27 4.35 7.64 -7.45
N GLY A 28 4.76 8.77 -8.01
CA GLY A 28 4.19 10.07 -7.68
C GLY A 28 2.94 10.42 -8.49
N GLN A 29 2.11 11.34 -7.97
CA GLN A 29 0.93 11.81 -8.69
C GLN A 29 1.29 12.43 -10.04
N SER A 30 2.45 13.10 -10.17
CA SER A 30 2.88 13.70 -11.42
C SER A 30 3.09 12.68 -12.54
N ASN A 31 3.41 11.42 -12.20
CA ASN A 31 3.69 10.35 -13.15
C ASN A 31 2.44 9.75 -13.79
N ILE A 32 1.24 10.06 -13.28
CA ILE A 32 -0.03 9.55 -13.78
C ILE A 32 -0.75 10.61 -14.60
N SER A 33 -0.99 10.32 -15.89
CA SER A 33 -1.58 11.31 -16.79
C SER A 33 -3.02 11.70 -16.47
N ALA A 34 -3.78 10.88 -15.73
CA ALA A 34 -5.08 11.28 -15.20
C ALA A 34 -4.99 12.53 -14.30
N TYR A 35 -3.91 12.71 -13.54
CA TYR A 35 -3.68 13.88 -12.69
C TYR A 35 -3.06 15.07 -13.43
N THR A 36 -2.28 14.84 -14.50
CA THR A 36 -1.38 15.84 -15.08
C THR A 36 -1.57 16.06 -16.57
N HIS A 37 -2.42 15.27 -17.23
CA HIS A 37 -2.61 15.28 -18.68
C HIS A 37 -1.34 15.02 -19.50
N GLY A 38 -0.34 14.36 -18.91
CA GLY A 38 0.94 14.04 -19.57
C GLY A 38 2.02 15.10 -19.36
N LEU A 39 1.97 15.86 -18.24
CA LEU A 39 3.00 16.84 -17.87
C LEU A 39 4.41 16.26 -17.87
N MET A 40 4.54 14.96 -17.49
CA MET A 40 5.83 14.25 -17.47
C MET A 40 6.34 13.83 -18.87
N GLY A 41 5.64 14.20 -19.95
CA GLY A 41 6.06 13.94 -21.34
C GLY A 41 5.60 12.60 -21.91
N TYR A 42 5.04 11.71 -21.09
CA TYR A 42 4.38 10.45 -21.49
C TYR A 42 2.95 10.39 -20.93
N LYS A 43 2.23 9.33 -21.26
CA LYS A 43 0.86 9.10 -20.80
C LYS A 43 0.70 7.70 -20.25
N THR A 44 -0.30 7.51 -19.37
CA THR A 44 -0.68 6.27 -18.74
C THR A 44 -2.16 5.94 -19.06
N PRO A 45 -2.49 5.64 -20.34
CA PRO A 45 -3.88 5.58 -20.81
C PRO A 45 -4.70 4.48 -20.12
N ASN A 46 -4.09 3.40 -19.66
CA ASN A 46 -4.79 2.30 -18.99
C ASN A 46 -5.12 2.65 -17.53
N ILE A 47 -4.20 3.31 -16.82
CA ILE A 47 -4.47 3.86 -15.48
C ILE A 47 -5.53 4.98 -15.60
N ASP A 48 -5.42 5.84 -16.63
CA ASP A 48 -6.40 6.88 -16.92
C ASP A 48 -7.79 6.30 -17.20
N ARG A 49 -7.87 5.09 -17.79
CA ARG A 49 -9.13 4.38 -17.98
C ARG A 49 -9.80 4.04 -16.65
N ILE A 50 -9.04 3.55 -15.65
CA ILE A 50 -9.59 3.29 -14.29
C ILE A 50 -10.15 4.58 -13.69
N ALA A 51 -9.39 5.68 -13.78
CA ALA A 51 -9.81 6.99 -13.30
C ALA A 51 -11.08 7.51 -14.00
N LYS A 52 -11.14 7.39 -15.32
CA LYS A 52 -12.27 7.83 -16.13
C LYS A 52 -13.54 7.00 -15.90
N GLU A 53 -13.40 5.70 -15.69
CA GLU A 53 -14.50 4.76 -15.46
C GLU A 53 -14.89 4.64 -13.98
N GLY A 54 -14.20 5.36 -13.09
CA GLY A 54 -14.39 5.28 -11.64
C GLY A 54 -14.21 6.60 -10.91
N ILE A 55 -13.70 6.51 -9.69
CA ILE A 55 -13.45 7.63 -8.77
C ILE A 55 -11.94 7.83 -8.66
N THR A 56 -11.48 9.07 -8.83
CA THR A 56 -10.09 9.49 -8.62
C THR A 56 -10.00 10.31 -7.34
N PHE A 57 -8.96 10.08 -6.54
CA PHE A 57 -8.81 10.75 -5.25
C PHE A 57 -7.69 11.80 -5.28
N THR A 58 -7.93 12.96 -4.68
CA THR A 58 -6.90 13.99 -4.48
C THR A 58 -6.24 13.91 -3.11
N ASP A 59 -6.95 13.37 -2.12
CA ASP A 59 -6.55 13.25 -0.72
C ASP A 59 -6.44 11.79 -0.29
N TYR A 60 -5.72 11.00 -1.09
CA TYR A 60 -5.46 9.60 -0.79
C TYR A 60 -4.04 9.41 -0.24
N TYR A 61 -3.94 8.65 0.85
CA TYR A 61 -2.71 8.47 1.61
C TYR A 61 -2.22 7.02 1.59
N GLY A 62 -0.95 6.88 1.27
CA GLY A 62 -0.16 5.70 1.59
C GLY A 62 0.54 5.88 2.94
N GLU A 63 1.75 5.36 3.03
CA GLU A 63 2.65 5.55 4.16
C GLU A 63 3.98 6.13 3.68
N GLN A 64 4.92 6.37 4.60
CA GLN A 64 6.21 6.97 4.26
C GLN A 64 7.13 6.07 3.44
N SER A 65 6.92 4.74 3.44
CA SER A 65 7.79 3.78 2.74
C SER A 65 7.08 2.46 2.38
N CYS A 66 7.74 1.62 1.57
CA CYS A 66 7.14 0.42 0.97
C CYS A 66 6.55 -0.57 1.98
N THR A 67 7.35 -1.06 2.94
CA THR A 67 6.87 -2.00 3.96
C THR A 67 5.70 -1.42 4.73
N ALA A 68 5.79 -0.14 5.09
CA ALA A 68 4.74 0.59 5.78
C ALA A 68 3.43 0.64 4.98
N GLY A 69 3.48 1.10 3.73
CA GLY A 69 2.29 1.20 2.87
C GLY A 69 1.64 -0.15 2.61
N ARG A 70 2.46 -1.18 2.36
CA ARG A 70 1.98 -2.54 2.10
C ARG A 70 1.35 -3.17 3.33
N SER A 71 1.93 -2.95 4.52
CA SER A 71 1.40 -3.45 5.78
C SER A 71 0.07 -2.78 6.15
N SER A 72 -0.01 -1.46 6.06
CA SER A 72 -1.22 -0.71 6.38
C SER A 72 -2.40 -1.09 5.47
N PHE A 73 -2.11 -1.35 4.18
CA PHE A 73 -3.12 -1.82 3.23
C PHE A 73 -3.65 -3.21 3.57
N ILE A 74 -2.75 -4.20 3.65
CA ILE A 74 -3.20 -5.59 3.73
C ILE A 74 -3.77 -5.96 5.11
N MET A 75 -3.35 -5.25 6.17
CA MET A 75 -3.76 -5.53 7.56
C MET A 75 -4.78 -4.51 8.12
N GLY A 76 -5.02 -3.38 7.43
CA GLY A 76 -5.98 -2.35 7.88
C GLY A 76 -5.62 -1.70 9.23
N GLN A 77 -4.37 -1.81 9.65
CA GLN A 77 -3.84 -1.34 10.92
C GLN A 77 -2.73 -0.31 10.70
N SER A 78 -2.61 0.64 11.64
CA SER A 78 -1.48 1.57 11.68
C SER A 78 -0.15 0.82 11.73
N VAL A 79 0.85 1.32 11.02
CA VAL A 79 2.22 0.79 11.06
C VAL A 79 2.83 0.77 12.47
N PHE A 80 2.36 1.66 13.35
CA PHE A 80 2.76 1.65 14.75
C PHE A 80 2.21 0.44 15.51
N ARG A 81 1.05 -0.14 15.13
CA ARG A 81 0.53 -1.38 15.70
C ARG A 81 1.27 -2.60 15.20
N THR A 82 1.50 -2.67 13.91
CA THR A 82 2.16 -3.81 13.29
C THR A 82 3.66 -3.83 13.54
N GLY A 83 4.28 -2.67 13.84
CA GLY A 83 5.73 -2.49 13.92
C GLY A 83 6.44 -2.52 12.57
N LEU A 84 5.69 -2.47 11.47
CA LEU A 84 6.20 -2.53 10.10
C LEU A 84 6.33 -1.14 9.48
N SER A 85 6.88 -0.18 10.20
CA SER A 85 7.10 1.19 9.75
C SER A 85 8.37 1.37 8.91
N LYS A 86 9.40 0.55 9.09
CA LYS A 86 10.67 0.64 8.36
C LYS A 86 10.76 -0.39 7.24
N VAL A 87 11.44 -0.05 6.15
CA VAL A 87 11.71 -0.98 5.04
C VAL A 87 12.46 -2.21 5.56
N GLY A 88 11.95 -3.39 5.23
CA GLY A 88 12.59 -4.65 5.55
C GLY A 88 13.87 -4.86 4.73
N LEU A 89 14.87 -5.50 5.33
CA LEU A 89 16.09 -5.95 4.65
C LEU A 89 16.20 -7.47 4.70
N PRO A 90 16.90 -8.10 3.74
CA PRO A 90 17.12 -9.55 3.76
C PRO A 90 17.70 -10.04 5.07
N GLY A 91 17.11 -11.08 5.64
CA GLY A 91 17.51 -11.67 6.91
C GLY A 91 17.07 -10.92 8.17
N ALA A 92 16.26 -9.87 8.05
CA ALA A 92 15.64 -9.20 9.19
C ALA A 92 14.66 -10.14 9.93
N ASN A 93 14.42 -9.86 11.21
CA ASN A 93 13.49 -10.65 12.02
C ASN A 93 12.06 -10.11 11.96
N GLU A 94 11.91 -8.89 11.52
CA GLU A 94 10.65 -8.16 11.43
C GLU A 94 9.88 -8.55 10.16
N GLY A 95 8.58 -8.76 10.29
CA GLY A 95 7.67 -9.13 9.20
C GLY A 95 6.26 -9.35 9.72
N MET A 96 5.37 -9.81 8.86
CA MET A 96 3.98 -10.13 9.21
C MET A 96 3.94 -11.16 10.36
N GLN A 97 3.15 -10.86 11.38
CA GLN A 97 2.97 -11.74 12.55
C GLN A 97 1.67 -12.55 12.41
N VAL A 98 1.64 -13.70 13.04
CA VAL A 98 0.47 -14.61 12.95
C VAL A 98 -0.80 -14.01 13.57
N GLU A 99 -0.66 -13.02 14.44
CA GLU A 99 -1.74 -12.29 15.07
C GLU A 99 -2.36 -11.20 14.19
N ASP A 100 -1.73 -10.88 13.07
CA ASP A 100 -2.22 -9.84 12.17
C ASP A 100 -3.18 -10.43 11.13
N PRO A 101 -4.48 -10.05 11.16
CA PRO A 101 -5.41 -10.43 10.10
C PRO A 101 -5.06 -9.71 8.80
N THR A 102 -5.33 -10.35 7.68
CA THR A 102 -5.18 -9.77 6.35
C THR A 102 -6.51 -9.70 5.61
N ILE A 103 -6.60 -8.80 4.62
CA ILE A 103 -7.75 -8.79 3.68
C ILE A 103 -7.96 -10.18 3.11
N ALA A 104 -6.88 -10.85 2.65
CA ALA A 104 -6.95 -12.18 2.06
C ALA A 104 -7.51 -13.21 3.05
N GLY A 105 -6.95 -13.28 4.27
CA GLY A 105 -7.38 -14.22 5.29
C GLY A 105 -8.85 -14.06 5.68
N LEU A 106 -9.31 -12.82 5.85
CA LEU A 106 -10.70 -12.54 6.21
C LEU A 106 -11.67 -12.83 5.06
N LEU A 107 -11.29 -12.54 3.81
CA LEU A 107 -12.11 -12.83 2.63
C LEU A 107 -12.31 -14.33 2.38
N LYS A 108 -11.44 -15.21 2.93
CA LYS A 108 -11.63 -16.67 2.89
C LYS A 108 -12.95 -17.09 3.53
N ASN A 109 -13.37 -16.42 4.62
CA ASN A 109 -14.67 -16.68 5.27
C ASN A 109 -15.86 -16.41 4.34
N HIS A 110 -15.63 -15.65 3.28
CA HIS A 110 -16.65 -15.29 2.28
C HIS A 110 -16.52 -16.08 0.97
N GLY A 111 -15.65 -17.10 0.93
CA GLY A 111 -15.48 -17.99 -0.21
C GLY A 111 -14.60 -17.44 -1.34
N TYR A 112 -13.85 -16.38 -1.09
CA TYR A 112 -12.91 -15.85 -2.07
C TYR A 112 -11.71 -16.77 -2.26
N ALA A 113 -11.30 -16.95 -3.50
CA ALA A 113 -9.94 -17.37 -3.84
C ALA A 113 -9.01 -16.15 -3.79
N THR A 114 -7.77 -16.33 -3.31
CA THR A 114 -6.90 -15.20 -3.00
C THR A 114 -5.50 -15.39 -3.58
N GLY A 115 -5.01 -14.44 -4.35
CA GLY A 115 -3.68 -14.48 -4.97
C GLY A 115 -2.91 -13.17 -4.80
N GLN A 116 -1.63 -13.27 -4.48
CA GLN A 116 -0.72 -12.12 -4.47
C GLN A 116 0.42 -12.37 -5.46
N PHE A 117 0.69 -11.38 -6.31
CA PHE A 117 1.67 -11.49 -7.38
C PHE A 117 2.54 -10.23 -7.44
N GLY A 118 3.87 -10.43 -7.55
CA GLY A 118 4.84 -9.34 -7.51
C GLY A 118 5.46 -9.10 -6.14
N LYS A 119 5.83 -7.85 -5.82
CA LYS A 119 6.53 -7.50 -4.59
C LYS A 119 5.63 -7.61 -3.35
N ASN A 120 6.09 -8.37 -2.33
CA ASN A 120 5.43 -8.45 -1.02
C ASN A 120 5.99 -7.44 -0.01
N HIS A 121 7.26 -7.51 0.33
CA HIS A 121 8.02 -6.64 1.25
C HIS A 121 7.53 -6.63 2.71
N LEU A 122 7.01 -7.75 3.21
CA LEU A 122 6.47 -7.90 4.58
C LEU A 122 7.16 -9.02 5.37
N GLY A 123 8.46 -9.25 5.11
CA GLY A 123 9.29 -10.28 5.72
C GLY A 123 9.66 -11.41 4.75
N ASP A 124 10.70 -12.19 5.09
CA ASP A 124 11.28 -13.19 4.20
C ASP A 124 11.35 -14.61 4.79
N LYS A 125 10.92 -14.78 6.03
CA LYS A 125 10.83 -16.11 6.63
C LYS A 125 9.59 -16.84 6.12
N ASP A 126 9.65 -18.18 6.13
CA ASP A 126 8.54 -19.00 5.63
C ASP A 126 7.20 -18.69 6.33
N GLU A 127 7.24 -18.43 7.65
CA GLU A 127 6.06 -18.04 8.42
C GLU A 127 5.49 -16.66 8.04
N MET A 128 6.26 -15.81 7.36
CA MET A 128 5.86 -14.46 6.94
C MET A 128 5.36 -14.40 5.50
N LEU A 129 5.45 -15.51 4.75
CA LEU A 129 5.00 -15.54 3.35
C LEU A 129 3.48 -15.33 3.25
N PRO A 130 3.00 -14.70 2.17
CA PRO A 130 1.57 -14.44 1.95
C PRO A 130 0.68 -15.67 2.10
N THR A 131 1.16 -16.84 1.66
CA THR A 131 0.44 -18.11 1.75
C THR A 131 0.23 -18.63 3.17
N ASN A 132 0.97 -18.11 4.14
CA ASN A 132 0.72 -18.34 5.56
C ASN A 132 -0.26 -17.31 6.18
N HIS A 133 -0.62 -16.27 5.42
CA HIS A 133 -1.47 -15.17 5.85
C HIS A 133 -2.74 -15.01 5.00
N GLY A 134 -3.24 -16.12 4.46
CA GLY A 134 -4.56 -16.22 3.83
C GLY A 134 -4.57 -16.13 2.30
N PHE A 135 -3.43 -15.96 1.64
CA PHE A 135 -3.37 -16.13 0.19
C PHE A 135 -3.28 -17.60 -0.19
N ASP A 136 -4.04 -18.03 -1.21
CA ASP A 136 -3.95 -19.38 -1.77
C ASP A 136 -2.65 -19.55 -2.55
N GLU A 137 -2.21 -18.49 -3.21
CA GLU A 137 -1.01 -18.48 -4.05
C GLU A 137 -0.25 -17.15 -3.92
N PHE A 138 1.07 -17.25 -3.89
CA PHE A 138 1.98 -16.12 -4.01
C PHE A 138 3.06 -16.42 -5.04
N PHE A 139 3.28 -15.51 -6.00
CA PHE A 139 4.40 -15.56 -6.92
C PHE A 139 5.04 -14.18 -7.06
N GLY A 140 6.26 -14.01 -6.56
CA GLY A 140 6.94 -12.71 -6.57
C GLY A 140 8.19 -12.64 -5.72
N ASN A 141 8.68 -11.42 -5.51
CA ASN A 141 9.86 -11.11 -4.73
C ASN A 141 9.49 -10.53 -3.36
N LEU A 142 10.44 -10.63 -2.40
CA LEU A 142 10.20 -10.28 -1.01
C LEU A 142 10.79 -8.91 -0.62
N TYR A 143 11.60 -8.30 -1.49
CA TYR A 143 12.30 -7.05 -1.22
C TYR A 143 12.24 -6.08 -2.39
N HIS A 144 12.77 -4.87 -2.19
CA HIS A 144 12.96 -3.86 -3.23
C HIS A 144 14.12 -4.26 -4.19
N LEU A 145 14.08 -3.69 -5.39
CA LEU A 145 14.97 -4.10 -6.48
C LEU A 145 16.46 -3.94 -6.14
N ASN A 146 16.86 -2.86 -5.45
CA ASN A 146 18.27 -2.68 -5.09
C ASN A 146 18.79 -3.75 -4.11
N ALA A 147 17.97 -4.28 -3.20
CA ALA A 147 18.38 -5.40 -2.35
C ALA A 147 18.50 -6.71 -3.14
N GLU A 148 17.61 -6.92 -4.09
CA GLU A 148 17.64 -8.13 -4.93
C GLU A 148 18.87 -8.18 -5.85
N GLU A 149 19.38 -7.03 -6.34
CA GLU A 149 20.56 -6.97 -7.20
C GLU A 149 21.90 -6.95 -6.44
N GLU A 150 21.91 -6.73 -5.11
CA GLU A 150 23.15 -6.69 -4.29
C GLU A 150 24.10 -7.87 -4.53
N PRO A 151 23.64 -9.13 -4.67
CA PRO A 151 24.52 -10.26 -4.95
C PRO A 151 25.34 -10.16 -6.24
N GLU A 152 25.00 -9.25 -7.16
CA GLU A 152 25.75 -8.99 -8.40
C GLU A 152 26.84 -7.92 -8.22
N ASN A 153 26.94 -7.25 -7.05
CA ASN A 153 28.00 -6.29 -6.76
C ASN A 153 29.35 -7.00 -6.60
N GLU A 154 30.42 -6.34 -7.00
CA GLU A 154 31.79 -6.90 -6.96
C GLU A 154 32.26 -7.20 -5.54
N ASP A 155 31.90 -6.37 -4.57
CA ASP A 155 32.25 -6.45 -3.16
C ASP A 155 31.26 -7.24 -2.32
N TYR A 156 30.20 -7.80 -2.92
CA TYR A 156 29.27 -8.66 -2.19
C TYR A 156 29.97 -9.89 -1.63
N PRO A 157 29.77 -10.24 -0.34
CA PRO A 157 30.47 -11.35 0.31
C PRO A 157 30.28 -12.68 -0.44
N LYS A 158 31.39 -13.34 -0.80
CA LYS A 158 31.36 -14.62 -1.54
C LYS A 158 31.09 -15.85 -0.65
N ASN A 159 31.00 -15.64 0.67
CA ASN A 159 30.70 -16.71 1.63
C ASN A 159 29.25 -17.20 1.47
N PRO A 160 29.00 -18.48 1.17
CA PRO A 160 27.64 -19.01 1.03
C PRO A 160 26.76 -18.85 2.29
N GLU A 161 27.35 -18.96 3.50
CA GLU A 161 26.61 -18.77 4.76
C GLU A 161 26.15 -17.33 4.94
N PHE A 162 26.92 -16.35 4.44
CA PHE A 162 26.47 -14.95 4.42
C PHE A 162 25.24 -14.80 3.54
N ARG A 163 25.31 -15.32 2.30
CA ARG A 163 24.17 -15.25 1.36
C ARG A 163 22.94 -15.98 1.89
N LYS A 164 23.12 -17.14 2.51
CA LYS A 164 22.00 -17.90 3.10
C LYS A 164 21.29 -17.14 4.22
N LYS A 165 22.04 -16.34 5.01
CA LYS A 165 21.50 -15.63 6.16
C LYS A 165 21.02 -14.22 5.85
N TYR A 166 21.68 -13.52 4.96
CA TYR A 166 21.49 -12.09 4.70
C TYR A 166 21.22 -11.75 3.23
N GLY A 167 21.20 -12.73 2.34
CA GLY A 167 20.91 -12.52 0.93
C GLY A 167 19.43 -12.55 0.62
N PRO A 168 18.98 -11.82 -0.42
CA PRO A 168 17.62 -11.90 -0.89
C PRO A 168 17.33 -13.31 -1.43
N ARG A 169 16.09 -13.77 -1.22
CA ARG A 169 15.64 -15.10 -1.69
C ARG A 169 15.33 -15.12 -3.19
N GLY A 170 15.20 -13.96 -3.82
CA GLY A 170 14.78 -13.86 -5.22
C GLY A 170 13.28 -14.03 -5.40
N VAL A 171 12.88 -14.71 -6.46
CA VAL A 171 11.45 -14.91 -6.80
C VAL A 171 10.96 -16.24 -6.23
N ILE A 172 9.94 -16.15 -5.39
CA ILE A 172 9.32 -17.27 -4.69
C ILE A 172 7.98 -17.59 -5.32
N HIS A 173 7.69 -18.88 -5.50
CA HIS A 173 6.35 -19.37 -5.83
C HIS A 173 5.85 -20.23 -4.66
N SER A 174 4.82 -19.80 -3.97
CA SER A 174 4.28 -20.55 -2.83
C SER A 174 2.77 -20.77 -2.94
N PHE A 175 2.30 -21.85 -2.31
CA PHE A 175 0.91 -22.27 -2.31
C PHE A 175 0.50 -22.64 -0.88
N ALA A 176 -0.65 -22.17 -0.44
CA ALA A 176 -1.29 -22.66 0.78
C ALA A 176 -1.87 -24.06 0.52
N MET A 177 -1.57 -25.00 1.43
CA MET A 177 -2.03 -26.38 1.32
C MET A 177 -3.27 -26.62 2.19
N PRO A 178 -4.15 -27.57 1.82
CA PRO A 178 -5.38 -27.87 2.59
C PRO A 178 -5.14 -28.33 4.04
N ASP A 179 -3.95 -28.81 4.37
CA ASP A 179 -3.55 -29.24 5.72
C ASP A 179 -2.96 -28.10 6.56
N GLY A 180 -3.01 -26.86 6.06
CA GLY A 180 -2.45 -25.68 6.73
C GLY A 180 -0.94 -25.47 6.52
N SER A 181 -0.28 -26.38 5.81
CA SER A 181 1.11 -26.20 5.40
C SER A 181 1.25 -25.30 4.14
N GLN A 182 2.47 -25.05 3.72
CA GLN A 182 2.76 -24.35 2.46
C GLN A 182 3.69 -25.20 1.60
N LYS A 183 3.49 -25.15 0.29
CA LYS A 183 4.49 -25.57 -0.68
C LYS A 183 5.24 -24.34 -1.16
N ILE A 184 6.56 -24.35 -1.06
CA ILE A 184 7.43 -23.21 -1.43
C ILE A 184 8.43 -23.67 -2.47
N GLU A 185 8.50 -22.92 -3.57
CA GLU A 185 9.44 -23.14 -4.65
C GLU A 185 10.29 -21.87 -4.84
N ASP A 186 11.61 -21.97 -4.63
CA ASP A 186 12.55 -20.92 -5.01
C ASP A 186 12.80 -20.99 -6.53
N THR A 187 12.31 -20.01 -7.29
CA THR A 187 12.42 -20.00 -8.74
C THR A 187 13.72 -19.36 -9.25
N GLY A 188 14.61 -19.03 -8.33
CA GLY A 188 15.93 -18.44 -8.58
C GLY A 188 16.01 -16.95 -8.27
N PRO A 189 17.24 -16.40 -8.33
CA PRO A 189 17.50 -15.02 -7.94
C PRO A 189 16.80 -14.01 -8.87
N LEU A 190 16.44 -12.87 -8.33
CA LEU A 190 15.98 -11.72 -9.09
C LEU A 190 17.20 -10.88 -9.49
N THR A 191 17.89 -11.31 -10.55
CA THR A 191 19.05 -10.60 -11.11
C THR A 191 18.60 -9.36 -11.90
N LYS A 192 19.52 -8.43 -12.17
CA LYS A 192 19.29 -7.27 -13.06
C LYS A 192 18.66 -7.70 -14.39
N LYS A 193 19.13 -8.83 -14.97
CA LYS A 193 18.56 -9.35 -16.21
C LYS A 193 17.13 -9.85 -16.04
N ARG A 194 16.81 -10.54 -14.94
CA ARG A 194 15.45 -11.01 -14.66
C ARG A 194 14.51 -9.87 -14.31
N MET A 195 15.02 -8.79 -13.74
CA MET A 195 14.22 -7.59 -13.47
C MET A 195 13.61 -6.98 -14.73
N GLU A 196 14.22 -7.17 -15.90
CA GLU A 196 13.64 -6.73 -17.17
C GLU A 196 12.28 -7.38 -17.47
N THR A 197 12.02 -8.62 -16.96
CA THR A 197 10.82 -9.41 -17.29
C THR A 197 10.00 -9.86 -16.09
N VAL A 198 10.42 -9.59 -14.85
CA VAL A 198 9.74 -10.08 -13.65
C VAL A 198 8.29 -9.59 -13.55
N ASP A 199 7.99 -8.38 -14.01
CA ASP A 199 6.62 -7.86 -14.01
C ASP A 199 5.75 -8.54 -15.08
N ASP A 200 6.33 -9.03 -16.21
CA ASP A 200 5.63 -9.94 -17.13
C ASP A 200 5.35 -11.27 -16.43
N GLU A 201 6.37 -11.90 -15.80
CA GLU A 201 6.21 -13.21 -15.14
C GLU A 201 5.08 -13.16 -14.11
N THR A 202 5.07 -12.12 -13.26
CA THR A 202 4.09 -11.97 -12.18
C THR A 202 2.70 -11.57 -12.68
N SER A 203 2.60 -10.71 -13.71
CA SER A 203 1.31 -10.34 -14.29
C SER A 203 0.68 -11.52 -15.06
N ASP A 204 1.47 -12.27 -15.81
CA ASP A 204 0.98 -13.44 -16.56
C ASP A 204 0.46 -14.53 -15.60
N ARG A 205 1.14 -14.77 -14.45
CA ARG A 205 0.64 -15.70 -13.43
C ARG A 205 -0.63 -15.18 -12.76
N ALA A 206 -0.71 -13.88 -12.47
CA ALA A 206 -1.93 -13.26 -11.93
C ALA A 206 -3.12 -13.42 -12.89
N LEU A 207 -2.90 -13.18 -14.17
CA LEU A 207 -3.93 -13.37 -15.22
C LEU A 207 -4.38 -14.82 -15.32
N ALA A 208 -3.44 -15.78 -15.26
CA ALA A 208 -3.76 -17.22 -15.25
C ALA A 208 -4.60 -17.58 -14.00
N PHE A 209 -4.24 -17.07 -12.82
CA PHE A 209 -5.02 -17.27 -11.59
C PHE A 209 -6.45 -16.73 -11.74
N ILE A 210 -6.63 -15.52 -12.30
CA ILE A 210 -7.94 -14.92 -12.57
C ILE A 210 -8.78 -15.84 -13.47
N GLU A 211 -8.20 -16.37 -14.56
CA GLU A 211 -8.89 -17.29 -15.46
C GLU A 211 -9.27 -18.60 -14.78
N GLU A 212 -8.37 -19.16 -13.96
CA GLU A 212 -8.62 -20.40 -13.21
C GLU A 212 -9.80 -20.23 -12.25
N GLN A 213 -9.83 -19.11 -11.49
CA GLN A 213 -10.90 -18.86 -10.52
C GLN A 213 -12.22 -18.49 -11.22
N HIS A 214 -12.18 -17.75 -12.32
CA HIS A 214 -13.36 -17.49 -13.14
C HIS A 214 -13.98 -18.79 -13.66
N LYS A 215 -13.16 -19.70 -14.22
CA LYS A 215 -13.62 -21.04 -14.69
C LYS A 215 -14.18 -21.89 -13.53
N ALA A 216 -13.66 -21.71 -12.33
CA ALA A 216 -14.16 -22.39 -11.11
C ALA A 216 -15.44 -21.76 -10.53
N GLY A 217 -15.92 -20.65 -11.08
CA GLY A 217 -17.08 -19.90 -10.58
C GLY A 217 -16.89 -19.33 -9.17
N LYS A 218 -15.66 -19.01 -8.78
CA LYS A 218 -15.34 -18.45 -7.46
C LYS A 218 -15.07 -16.95 -7.56
N PRO A 219 -15.58 -16.13 -6.63
CA PRO A 219 -15.10 -14.76 -6.49
C PRO A 219 -13.64 -14.79 -6.07
N TRP A 220 -12.87 -13.80 -6.49
CA TRP A 220 -11.45 -13.77 -6.19
C TRP A 220 -10.97 -12.37 -5.76
N PHE A 221 -9.95 -12.37 -4.91
CA PHE A 221 -9.14 -11.22 -4.55
C PHE A 221 -7.73 -11.42 -5.08
N VAL A 222 -7.31 -10.54 -5.98
CA VAL A 222 -5.95 -10.54 -6.54
C VAL A 222 -5.30 -9.22 -6.22
N TRP A 223 -4.10 -9.29 -5.62
CA TRP A 223 -3.21 -8.15 -5.43
C TRP A 223 -1.97 -8.33 -6.32
N TRP A 224 -1.95 -7.64 -7.46
CA TRP A 224 -0.74 -7.53 -8.28
C TRP A 224 0.02 -6.27 -7.89
N SER A 225 1.30 -6.44 -7.56
CA SER A 225 2.18 -5.40 -7.08
C SER A 225 3.46 -5.40 -7.93
N GLY A 226 3.44 -4.64 -9.03
CA GLY A 226 4.59 -4.48 -9.91
C GLY A 226 5.83 -4.00 -9.13
N THR A 227 7.00 -4.38 -9.60
CA THR A 227 8.28 -3.94 -9.00
C THR A 227 8.66 -2.53 -9.44
N ARG A 228 8.09 -2.07 -10.56
CA ARG A 228 8.27 -0.70 -11.05
C ARG A 228 7.37 0.24 -10.25
N MET A 229 7.80 1.42 -9.85
CA MET A 229 8.98 2.14 -10.36
C MET A 229 10.05 2.33 -9.27
N HIS A 230 10.29 1.35 -8.42
CA HIS A 230 11.40 1.47 -7.47
C HIS A 230 12.69 1.79 -8.23
N PHE A 231 13.58 2.63 -7.66
CA PHE A 231 14.88 2.89 -8.28
C PHE A 231 15.65 1.57 -8.46
N ARG A 232 16.56 1.49 -9.41
CA ARG A 232 17.17 0.24 -9.92
C ARG A 232 16.19 -0.60 -10.74
N THR A 233 15.18 0.04 -11.33
CA THR A 233 14.38 -0.61 -12.36
C THR A 233 15.24 -0.91 -13.60
N HIS A 234 14.94 -2.03 -14.29
CA HIS A 234 15.59 -2.42 -15.53
C HIS A 234 14.52 -2.72 -16.56
N VAL A 235 14.48 -1.93 -17.63
CA VAL A 235 13.47 -2.04 -18.69
C VAL A 235 13.99 -2.94 -19.81
N LYS A 236 13.11 -3.73 -20.41
CA LYS A 236 13.40 -4.58 -21.57
C LYS A 236 13.97 -3.76 -22.72
N GLU A 237 14.93 -4.33 -23.45
CA GLU A 237 15.60 -3.67 -24.57
C GLU A 237 14.61 -3.14 -25.63
N GLU A 238 13.56 -3.90 -25.94
CA GLU A 238 12.53 -3.53 -26.91
C GLU A 238 11.64 -2.36 -26.47
N LEU A 239 11.62 -2.02 -25.18
CA LEU A 239 10.84 -0.88 -24.65
C LEU A 239 11.69 0.35 -24.34
N ARG A 240 13.02 0.24 -24.42
CA ARG A 240 13.91 1.38 -24.18
C ARG A 240 13.69 2.47 -25.22
N GLY A 241 13.46 3.69 -24.73
CA GLY A 241 13.18 4.86 -25.56
C GLY A 241 11.70 5.02 -25.95
N ILE A 242 10.79 4.16 -25.45
CA ILE A 242 9.36 4.24 -25.78
C ILE A 242 8.72 5.55 -25.28
N SER A 243 9.21 6.09 -24.16
CA SER A 243 8.77 7.38 -23.61
C SER A 243 9.40 8.59 -24.32
N GLY A 244 10.50 8.37 -25.03
CA GLY A 244 11.34 9.43 -25.59
C GLY A 244 12.22 10.13 -24.56
N GLN A 245 12.37 9.55 -23.34
CA GLN A 245 13.10 10.14 -22.22
C GLN A 245 14.12 9.15 -21.63
N ASP A 246 13.92 8.74 -20.39
CA ASP A 246 14.82 7.91 -19.58
C ASP A 246 14.18 6.56 -19.22
N GLU A 247 14.95 5.71 -18.54
CA GLU A 247 14.53 4.36 -18.20
C GLU A 247 13.35 4.32 -17.19
N TYR A 248 13.27 5.29 -16.27
CA TYR A 248 12.12 5.41 -15.37
C TYR A 248 10.82 5.69 -16.16
N SER A 249 10.88 6.65 -17.08
CA SER A 249 9.73 7.02 -17.92
C SER A 249 9.31 5.88 -18.86
N ASP A 250 10.27 5.13 -19.41
CA ASP A 250 10.00 3.91 -20.19
C ASP A 250 9.33 2.84 -19.32
N GLY A 251 9.82 2.67 -18.10
CA GLY A 251 9.24 1.76 -17.11
C GLY A 251 7.81 2.13 -16.70
N MET A 252 7.50 3.44 -16.62
CA MET A 252 6.13 3.89 -16.36
C MET A 252 5.17 3.55 -17.50
N VAL A 253 5.62 3.67 -18.75
CA VAL A 253 4.82 3.26 -19.91
C VAL A 253 4.61 1.74 -19.89
N GLU A 254 5.66 0.94 -19.59
CA GLU A 254 5.54 -0.50 -19.46
C GLU A 254 4.62 -0.91 -18.31
N HIS A 255 4.71 -0.25 -17.16
CA HIS A 255 3.80 -0.48 -16.04
C HIS A 255 2.33 -0.25 -16.44
N ASP A 256 2.05 0.87 -17.15
CA ASP A 256 0.71 1.14 -17.67
C ASP A 256 0.24 0.07 -18.67
N MET A 257 1.15 -0.48 -19.49
CA MET A 257 0.81 -1.59 -20.39
C MET A 257 0.41 -2.87 -19.62
N HIS A 258 1.06 -3.17 -18.48
CA HIS A 258 0.63 -4.29 -17.63
C HIS A 258 -0.77 -4.05 -17.05
N ILE A 259 -1.10 -2.81 -16.64
CA ILE A 259 -2.46 -2.48 -16.20
C ILE A 259 -3.46 -2.72 -17.35
N GLY A 260 -3.08 -2.37 -18.60
CA GLY A 260 -3.89 -2.66 -19.79
C GLY A 260 -4.20 -4.15 -19.95
N LYS A 261 -3.21 -5.04 -19.80
CA LYS A 261 -3.41 -6.51 -19.87
C LYS A 261 -4.50 -6.98 -18.88
N PHE A 262 -4.51 -6.45 -17.64
CA PHE A 262 -5.55 -6.80 -16.66
C PHE A 262 -6.93 -6.31 -17.10
N LEU A 263 -7.05 -5.05 -17.53
CA LEU A 263 -8.33 -4.48 -17.95
C LEU A 263 -8.91 -5.24 -19.18
N ASP A 264 -8.06 -5.54 -20.16
CA ASP A 264 -8.44 -6.28 -21.36
C ASP A 264 -8.89 -7.70 -21.00
N LYS A 265 -8.25 -8.35 -20.03
CA LYS A 265 -8.64 -9.69 -19.56
C LYS A 265 -10.02 -9.66 -18.88
N LEU A 266 -10.33 -8.64 -18.08
CA LEU A 266 -11.66 -8.51 -17.48
C LEU A 266 -12.75 -8.32 -18.55
N ASP A 267 -12.45 -7.57 -19.62
CA ASP A 267 -13.36 -7.36 -20.74
C ASP A 267 -13.52 -8.68 -21.56
N GLU A 268 -12.41 -9.38 -21.83
CA GLU A 268 -12.42 -10.68 -22.55
C GLU A 268 -13.28 -11.73 -21.83
N LEU A 269 -13.16 -11.81 -20.49
CA LEU A 269 -13.94 -12.75 -19.68
C LEU A 269 -15.37 -12.27 -19.41
N GLY A 270 -15.74 -11.05 -19.77
CA GLY A 270 -17.08 -10.48 -19.55
C GLY A 270 -17.39 -10.24 -18.07
N ILE A 271 -16.37 -10.02 -17.22
CA ILE A 271 -16.51 -9.84 -15.76
C ILE A 271 -16.19 -8.43 -15.28
N ALA A 272 -15.92 -7.48 -16.19
CA ALA A 272 -15.56 -6.12 -15.85
C ALA A 272 -16.59 -5.44 -14.93
N ASP A 273 -17.89 -5.62 -15.20
CA ASP A 273 -18.98 -5.01 -14.41
C ASP A 273 -19.13 -5.63 -13.01
N ASN A 274 -18.63 -6.85 -12.80
CA ASN A 274 -18.61 -7.53 -11.50
C ASN A 274 -17.22 -7.55 -10.86
N THR A 275 -16.35 -6.60 -11.22
CA THR A 275 -14.99 -6.51 -10.67
C THR A 275 -14.68 -5.09 -10.19
N ILE A 276 -14.27 -4.98 -8.92
CA ILE A 276 -13.66 -3.76 -8.39
C ILE A 276 -12.20 -3.76 -8.85
N VAL A 277 -11.76 -2.67 -9.50
CA VAL A 277 -10.34 -2.47 -9.84
C VAL A 277 -9.84 -1.24 -9.11
N PHE A 278 -8.85 -1.42 -8.24
CA PHE A 278 -8.20 -0.36 -7.49
C PHE A 278 -6.74 -0.22 -7.91
N TYR A 279 -6.37 0.98 -8.35
CA TYR A 279 -5.00 1.37 -8.68
C TYR A 279 -4.43 2.30 -7.62
N SER A 280 -3.17 2.05 -7.18
CA SER A 280 -2.39 2.97 -6.34
C SER A 280 -0.89 2.60 -6.37
N THR A 281 -0.14 3.08 -5.39
CA THR A 281 1.24 2.75 -5.05
C THR A 281 1.37 2.72 -3.53
N ASP A 282 2.47 2.20 -3.01
CA ASP A 282 2.69 2.01 -1.57
C ASP A 282 3.01 3.31 -0.81
N ASN A 283 3.80 4.20 -1.41
CA ASN A 283 4.24 5.48 -0.85
C ASN A 283 4.51 6.50 -1.96
N GLY A 284 4.83 7.73 -1.58
CA GLY A 284 5.26 8.75 -2.51
C GLY A 284 6.56 8.42 -3.24
N PRO A 285 6.92 9.15 -4.30
CA PRO A 285 8.07 8.84 -5.14
C PRO A 285 9.40 9.05 -4.39
N HIS A 286 10.44 8.43 -4.91
CA HIS A 286 11.82 8.62 -4.48
C HIS A 286 12.61 9.26 -5.61
N MET A 287 13.05 10.51 -5.42
CA MET A 287 13.68 11.31 -6.46
C MET A 287 15.21 11.27 -6.45
N ASN A 288 15.81 10.35 -5.70
CA ASN A 288 17.26 10.28 -5.47
C ASN A 288 18.09 9.99 -6.73
N THR A 289 17.48 9.49 -7.80
CA THR A 289 18.14 9.17 -9.07
C THR A 289 17.85 10.20 -10.19
N TRP A 290 17.25 11.32 -9.81
CA TRP A 290 16.90 12.37 -10.78
C TRP A 290 18.05 12.63 -11.82
N PRO A 291 17.74 12.82 -13.11
CA PRO A 291 16.42 13.00 -13.74
C PRO A 291 15.61 11.72 -13.95
N ASP A 292 16.19 10.54 -13.80
CA ASP A 292 15.57 9.22 -13.98
C ASP A 292 14.82 8.81 -12.71
N ALA A 293 13.73 9.51 -12.39
CA ALA A 293 13.01 9.33 -11.14
C ALA A 293 11.54 9.74 -11.21
N GLY A 294 10.75 9.25 -10.22
CA GLY A 294 9.38 9.69 -9.98
C GLY A 294 9.27 11.13 -9.50
N MET A 295 8.12 11.74 -9.70
CA MET A 295 7.86 13.13 -9.32
C MET A 295 6.50 13.31 -8.67
N THR A 296 6.45 14.24 -7.71
CA THR A 296 5.22 14.70 -7.06
C THR A 296 5.21 16.22 -6.96
N PRO A 297 4.03 16.89 -7.02
CA PRO A 297 3.96 18.32 -6.81
C PRO A 297 4.05 18.71 -5.33
N PHE A 298 3.86 17.76 -4.42
CA PHE A 298 3.87 17.97 -2.98
C PHE A 298 5.29 18.11 -2.43
N ARG A 299 5.42 18.76 -1.26
CA ARG A 299 6.70 18.87 -0.58
C ARG A 299 7.21 17.50 -0.13
N GLY A 300 8.53 17.31 -0.18
CA GLY A 300 9.21 16.10 0.24
C GLY A 300 9.00 14.93 -0.70
N GLU A 301 9.47 13.79 -0.27
CA GLU A 301 9.41 12.52 -0.98
C GLU A 301 9.35 11.35 0.02
N LYS A 302 9.41 10.13 -0.47
CA LYS A 302 9.50 8.90 0.32
C LYS A 302 10.37 9.08 1.57
N ASN A 303 9.90 8.57 2.70
CA ASN A 303 10.53 8.61 4.03
C ASN A 303 10.61 10.00 4.69
N THR A 304 9.88 10.99 4.19
CA THR A 304 9.65 12.26 4.87
C THR A 304 8.26 12.30 5.50
N ASN A 305 8.00 13.26 6.38
CA ASN A 305 6.64 13.48 6.92
C ASN A 305 5.88 14.61 6.20
N TRP A 306 6.35 14.98 5.02
CA TRP A 306 5.68 15.92 4.13
C TRP A 306 4.70 15.19 3.21
N GLU A 307 3.75 15.93 2.64
CA GLU A 307 2.69 15.36 1.80
C GLU A 307 3.24 14.54 0.61
N GLY A 308 4.44 14.90 0.10
CA GLY A 308 5.06 14.18 -1.01
C GLY A 308 5.48 12.74 -0.71
N GLY A 309 5.72 12.42 0.56
CA GLY A 309 5.99 11.04 0.98
C GLY A 309 4.73 10.19 1.17
N TRP A 310 3.60 10.83 1.48
CA TRP A 310 2.39 10.20 1.97
C TRP A 310 1.21 10.24 1.00
N ARG A 311 1.04 11.36 0.26
CA ARG A 311 -0.07 11.55 -0.66
C ARG A 311 0.26 10.93 -2.00
N VAL A 312 -0.48 9.87 -2.36
CA VAL A 312 -0.21 9.01 -3.52
C VAL A 312 -1.35 9.06 -4.53
N PRO A 313 -1.10 8.70 -5.82
CA PRO A 313 -2.18 8.54 -6.77
C PRO A 313 -3.08 7.37 -6.39
N ALA A 314 -4.39 7.55 -6.55
CA ALA A 314 -5.36 6.48 -6.35
C ALA A 314 -6.59 6.67 -7.23
N ALA A 315 -7.03 5.58 -7.84
CA ALA A 315 -8.27 5.52 -8.60
C ALA A 315 -8.94 4.15 -8.40
N VAL A 316 -10.27 4.13 -8.31
CA VAL A 316 -11.03 2.90 -8.15
C VAL A 316 -12.24 2.91 -9.06
N ARG A 317 -12.50 1.79 -9.77
CA ARG A 317 -13.71 1.61 -10.56
C ARG A 317 -14.49 0.38 -10.10
N TRP A 318 -15.79 0.46 -10.17
CA TRP A 318 -16.74 -0.63 -10.11
C TRP A 318 -17.94 -0.23 -10.97
N PRO A 319 -18.00 -0.66 -12.23
CA PRO A 319 -19.03 -0.22 -13.16
C PRO A 319 -20.45 -0.43 -12.62
N GLY A 320 -21.33 0.55 -12.79
CA GLY A 320 -22.70 0.50 -12.27
C GLY A 320 -22.87 0.63 -10.75
N LYS A 321 -21.77 0.68 -9.98
CA LYS A 321 -21.77 0.86 -8.52
C LYS A 321 -21.10 2.15 -8.08
N PHE A 322 -19.94 2.46 -8.63
CA PHE A 322 -19.21 3.70 -8.40
C PHE A 322 -19.47 4.66 -9.55
N LYS A 323 -19.64 5.95 -9.23
CA LYS A 323 -19.95 6.96 -10.25
C LYS A 323 -18.70 7.26 -11.08
N ALA A 324 -18.74 6.90 -12.36
CA ALA A 324 -17.65 7.13 -13.29
C ALA A 324 -17.30 8.63 -13.45
N GLY A 325 -16.01 8.92 -13.66
CA GLY A 325 -15.49 10.26 -13.90
C GLY A 325 -15.60 11.19 -12.68
N THR A 326 -15.68 10.66 -11.48
CA THR A 326 -15.81 11.44 -10.24
C THR A 326 -14.45 11.70 -9.62
N TRP A 327 -14.24 12.92 -9.10
CA TRP A 327 -13.11 13.29 -8.26
C TRP A 327 -13.56 13.38 -6.80
N SER A 328 -12.79 12.77 -5.88
CA SER A 328 -13.04 12.83 -4.45
C SER A 328 -11.92 13.60 -3.75
N ASN A 329 -12.34 14.56 -2.91
CA ASN A 329 -11.45 15.29 -1.98
C ASN A 329 -11.59 14.79 -0.54
N GLU A 330 -12.32 13.70 -0.31
CA GLU A 330 -12.41 13.07 1.00
C GLU A 330 -11.07 12.39 1.33
N ILE A 331 -10.67 12.45 2.59
CA ILE A 331 -9.46 11.82 3.09
C ILE A 331 -9.69 10.31 3.09
N MET A 332 -8.86 9.56 2.40
CA MET A 332 -8.86 8.11 2.42
C MET A 332 -7.43 7.59 2.56
N HIS A 333 -7.26 6.45 3.21
CA HIS A 333 -5.96 5.85 3.51
C HIS A 333 -5.94 4.37 3.08
N HIS A 334 -4.77 3.81 2.86
CA HIS A 334 -4.58 2.39 2.58
C HIS A 334 -5.32 1.47 3.57
N MET A 335 -5.30 1.80 4.87
CA MET A 335 -5.98 1.03 5.92
C MET A 335 -7.49 0.87 5.70
N ASP A 336 -8.12 1.78 4.96
CA ASP A 336 -9.57 1.80 4.77
C ASP A 336 -10.08 0.69 3.83
N TRP A 337 -9.18 0.09 3.06
CA TRP A 337 -9.58 -0.96 2.13
C TRP A 337 -9.97 -2.27 2.81
N LEU A 338 -9.32 -2.64 3.94
CA LEU A 338 -9.70 -3.87 4.64
C LEU A 338 -11.18 -3.85 5.06
N PRO A 339 -11.66 -2.90 5.88
CA PRO A 339 -13.09 -2.87 6.24
C PRO A 339 -14.02 -2.59 5.05
N THR A 340 -13.53 -1.89 4.01
CA THR A 340 -14.31 -1.63 2.79
C THR A 340 -14.51 -2.89 1.97
N PHE A 341 -13.47 -3.69 1.71
CA PHE A 341 -13.59 -4.94 0.95
C PHE A 341 -14.37 -6.00 1.72
N LEU A 342 -14.24 -6.06 3.06
CA LEU A 342 -15.07 -6.94 3.88
C LEU A 342 -16.55 -6.52 3.82
N ALA A 343 -16.85 -5.20 3.83
CA ALA A 343 -18.22 -4.72 3.65
C ALA A 343 -18.78 -5.08 2.26
N VAL A 344 -17.96 -5.01 1.20
CA VAL A 344 -18.31 -5.50 -0.15
C VAL A 344 -18.62 -7.00 -0.14
N ALA A 345 -17.85 -7.79 0.60
CA ALA A 345 -18.06 -9.23 0.74
C ALA A 345 -19.27 -9.61 1.62
N GLY A 346 -19.90 -8.62 2.29
CA GLY A 346 -21.08 -8.82 3.14
C GLY A 346 -20.80 -8.75 4.63
N GLU A 347 -19.63 -8.25 5.07
CA GLU A 347 -19.23 -8.12 6.47
C GLU A 347 -18.86 -6.67 6.83
N PRO A 348 -19.85 -5.76 6.92
CA PRO A 348 -19.60 -4.34 7.16
C PRO A 348 -19.14 -4.03 8.60
N ASP A 349 -19.30 -4.95 9.53
CA ASP A 349 -19.00 -4.88 10.96
C ASP A 349 -17.69 -5.58 11.36
N VAL A 350 -16.81 -5.86 10.39
CA VAL A 350 -15.54 -6.57 10.65
C VAL A 350 -14.66 -5.89 11.69
N LYS A 351 -14.68 -4.55 11.74
CA LYS A 351 -13.91 -3.76 12.72
C LYS A 351 -14.36 -4.07 14.15
N GLU A 352 -15.65 -4.04 14.41
CA GLU A 352 -16.25 -4.33 15.71
C GLU A 352 -16.03 -5.78 16.11
N LYS A 353 -16.12 -6.71 15.18
CA LYS A 353 -15.83 -8.13 15.41
C LYS A 353 -14.39 -8.36 15.82
N LEU A 354 -13.44 -7.77 15.12
CA LEU A 354 -12.01 -7.92 15.41
C LEU A 354 -11.62 -7.33 16.77
N LEU A 355 -12.33 -6.31 17.28
CA LEU A 355 -12.10 -5.81 18.64
C LEU A 355 -12.44 -6.86 19.71
N THR A 356 -13.45 -7.69 19.51
CA THR A 356 -13.93 -8.66 20.49
C THR A 356 -13.42 -10.08 20.25
N GLY A 357 -12.99 -10.39 19.05
CA GLY A 357 -12.50 -11.68 18.58
C GLY A 357 -13.23 -12.14 17.34
N HIS A 358 -12.48 -12.48 16.30
CA HIS A 358 -12.99 -12.95 15.00
C HIS A 358 -12.08 -14.03 14.42
N SER A 359 -12.65 -15.14 13.98
CA SER A 359 -11.89 -16.27 13.46
C SER A 359 -11.82 -16.25 11.93
N ALA A 360 -10.65 -16.50 11.39
CA ALA A 360 -10.44 -16.76 9.96
C ALA A 360 -9.18 -17.62 9.76
N ILE A 361 -9.13 -18.42 8.70
CA ILE A 361 -7.98 -19.29 8.35
C ILE A 361 -7.45 -20.11 9.54
N ASP A 362 -8.35 -20.71 10.34
CA ASP A 362 -8.06 -21.48 11.55
C ASP A 362 -7.27 -20.72 12.64
N ARG A 363 -7.42 -19.38 12.67
CA ARG A 363 -6.83 -18.47 13.67
C ARG A 363 -7.89 -17.56 14.27
N ASP A 364 -7.69 -17.20 15.54
CA ASP A 364 -8.51 -16.22 16.24
C ASP A 364 -7.76 -14.89 16.31
N TYR A 365 -8.38 -13.83 15.80
CA TYR A 365 -7.81 -12.49 15.78
C TYR A 365 -8.54 -11.59 16.77
N LYS A 366 -7.78 -10.87 17.61
CA LYS A 366 -8.29 -9.80 18.45
C LYS A 366 -7.40 -8.58 18.25
N VAL A 367 -7.82 -7.65 17.39
CA VAL A 367 -7.03 -6.49 16.97
C VAL A 367 -7.89 -5.25 16.82
N HIS A 368 -7.24 -4.08 16.88
CA HIS A 368 -7.86 -2.80 16.57
C HIS A 368 -7.53 -2.43 15.11
N LEU A 369 -8.55 -2.41 14.24
CA LEU A 369 -8.40 -1.83 12.90
C LEU A 369 -8.42 -0.30 12.99
N ASP A 370 -7.49 0.34 12.28
CA ASP A 370 -7.44 1.81 12.17
C ASP A 370 -8.10 2.30 10.87
N GLY A 371 -8.52 1.38 10.00
CA GLY A 371 -9.29 1.65 8.79
C GLY A 371 -10.77 1.89 9.04
N TYR A 372 -11.43 2.51 8.06
CA TYR A 372 -12.87 2.81 8.03
C TYR A 372 -13.52 2.21 6.79
N ASN A 373 -14.79 1.82 6.91
CA ASN A 373 -15.58 1.31 5.79
C ASN A 373 -16.06 2.47 4.89
N PHE A 374 -15.46 2.59 3.71
CA PHE A 374 -15.80 3.61 2.70
C PHE A 374 -16.91 3.20 1.73
N LEU A 375 -17.41 1.97 1.78
CA LEU A 375 -18.40 1.48 0.83
C LEU A 375 -19.66 2.38 0.74
N PRO A 376 -20.22 2.90 1.85
CA PRO A 376 -21.35 3.83 1.77
C PRO A 376 -21.05 5.10 0.97
N TYR A 377 -19.86 5.69 1.16
CA TYR A 377 -19.42 6.87 0.43
C TYR A 377 -19.18 6.55 -1.06
N LEU A 378 -18.41 5.51 -1.36
CA LEU A 378 -18.06 5.12 -2.73
C LEU A 378 -19.29 4.78 -3.58
N THR A 379 -20.35 4.26 -2.94
CA THR A 379 -21.63 3.94 -3.61
C THR A 379 -22.64 5.09 -3.62
N GLY A 380 -22.27 6.27 -3.10
CA GLY A 380 -23.15 7.46 -3.03
C GLY A 380 -24.27 7.36 -1.99
N LYS A 381 -24.21 6.41 -1.06
CA LYS A 381 -25.16 6.28 0.07
C LYS A 381 -24.82 7.22 1.24
N ALA A 382 -23.59 7.70 1.30
CA ALA A 382 -23.14 8.75 2.22
C ALA A 382 -22.53 9.90 1.40
N GLU A 383 -22.73 11.12 1.86
CA GLU A 383 -22.22 12.34 1.19
C GLU A 383 -20.74 12.58 1.51
N GLN A 384 -20.24 12.09 2.64
CA GLN A 384 -18.88 12.28 3.12
C GLN A 384 -18.23 10.96 3.45
N GLY A 385 -16.92 10.90 3.26
CA GLY A 385 -16.09 9.79 3.74
C GLY A 385 -16.06 9.75 5.28
N PRO A 386 -15.84 8.59 5.88
CA PRO A 386 -15.84 8.45 7.34
C PRO A 386 -14.55 8.95 8.02
N ARG A 387 -13.42 9.02 7.29
CA ARG A 387 -12.11 9.41 7.83
C ARG A 387 -11.97 10.94 7.94
N ARG A 388 -11.35 11.38 9.03
CA ARG A 388 -11.03 12.80 9.27
C ARG A 388 -9.55 13.03 9.54
N GLU A 389 -8.81 12.00 9.97
CA GLU A 389 -7.45 12.09 10.47
C GLU A 389 -6.46 11.21 9.69
N ILE A 390 -5.21 11.68 9.64
CA ILE A 390 -4.02 10.90 9.29
C ILE A 390 -2.97 11.13 10.37
N PHE A 391 -2.47 10.05 10.98
CA PHE A 391 -1.34 10.06 11.89
C PHE A 391 -0.08 9.70 11.12
N TYR A 392 0.89 10.63 11.06
CA TYR A 392 2.14 10.44 10.34
C TYR A 392 3.19 9.86 11.28
N PHE A 393 3.63 8.65 10.99
CA PHE A 393 4.72 8.01 11.73
C PHE A 393 6.00 8.02 10.91
N SER A 394 7.15 8.28 11.57
CA SER A 394 8.45 8.04 10.97
C SER A 394 8.66 6.53 10.77
N ASP A 395 9.68 6.19 10.00
CA ASP A 395 10.08 4.80 9.85
C ASP A 395 10.66 4.20 11.15
N ASP A 396 11.16 5.01 12.07
CA ASP A 396 11.58 4.61 13.42
C ASP A 396 10.42 4.48 14.42
N GLY A 397 9.19 4.82 14.02
CA GLY A 397 7.99 4.69 14.83
C GLY A 397 7.62 5.93 15.64
N ASP A 398 8.25 7.10 15.40
CA ASP A 398 7.88 8.35 16.04
C ASP A 398 6.61 8.94 15.41
N LEU A 399 5.70 9.46 16.23
CA LEU A 399 4.56 10.25 15.74
C LEU A 399 5.03 11.65 15.35
N THR A 400 5.11 11.93 14.07
CA THR A 400 5.71 13.16 13.54
C THR A 400 4.71 14.25 13.21
N ALA A 401 3.48 13.89 12.84
CA ALA A 401 2.42 14.85 12.52
C ALA A 401 1.03 14.23 12.66
N LEU A 402 0.02 15.11 12.74
CA LEU A 402 -1.40 14.78 12.63
C LEU A 402 -2.03 15.68 11.57
N ARG A 403 -2.70 15.10 10.58
CA ARG A 403 -3.71 15.79 9.79
C ARG A 403 -5.08 15.55 10.41
N TYR A 404 -5.89 16.59 10.56
CA TYR A 404 -7.30 16.49 10.91
C TYR A 404 -8.13 17.43 10.02
N ASN A 405 -8.98 16.86 9.18
CA ASN A 405 -9.66 17.59 8.11
C ASN A 405 -8.64 18.36 7.24
N ASP A 406 -8.74 19.69 7.20
CA ASP A 406 -7.89 20.57 6.39
C ASP A 406 -6.57 20.96 7.08
N TRP A 407 -6.42 20.64 8.36
CA TRP A 407 -5.31 21.09 9.18
C TRP A 407 -4.28 20.00 9.41
N LYS A 408 -3.01 20.37 9.33
CA LYS A 408 -1.89 19.50 9.71
C LYS A 408 -1.08 20.17 10.81
N ALA A 409 -0.94 19.47 11.94
CA ALA A 409 -0.04 19.84 13.03
C ALA A 409 1.21 18.96 12.94
N ILE A 410 2.39 19.56 12.86
CA ILE A 410 3.67 18.88 12.69
C ILE A 410 4.46 19.00 13.99
N PHE A 411 4.70 17.88 14.66
CA PHE A 411 5.37 17.78 15.95
C PHE A 411 6.88 17.58 15.84
N MET A 412 7.30 16.92 14.73
CA MET A 412 8.70 16.69 14.40
C MET A 412 8.93 17.04 12.93
N GLU A 413 10.09 17.58 12.62
CA GLU A 413 10.44 18.01 11.28
C GLU A 413 11.53 17.14 10.69
N GLN A 414 11.30 16.59 9.49
CA GLN A 414 12.36 16.07 8.66
C GLN A 414 13.01 17.23 7.91
N ARG A 415 14.26 17.54 8.26
CA ARG A 415 15.01 18.66 7.67
C ARG A 415 15.66 18.32 6.34
N ALA A 416 15.92 17.05 6.09
CA ALA A 416 16.29 16.59 4.77
C ALA A 416 15.04 16.44 3.91
N GLU A 417 14.86 17.30 2.93
CA GLU A 417 13.66 17.29 2.10
C GLU A 417 13.70 16.19 1.02
N ALA A 418 14.90 15.68 0.71
CA ALA A 418 15.12 14.76 -0.39
C ALA A 418 16.42 13.97 -0.23
N THR A 419 16.71 13.13 -1.23
CA THR A 419 17.88 12.26 -1.37
C THR A 419 17.99 11.20 -0.27
N PHE A 420 19.06 10.44 -0.29
CA PHE A 420 19.32 9.46 0.76
C PHE A 420 19.54 10.09 2.16
N GLN A 421 19.60 11.42 2.26
CA GLN A 421 19.64 12.12 3.55
C GLN A 421 18.35 11.92 4.35
N ALA A 422 17.18 11.79 3.71
CA ALA A 422 15.91 11.49 4.38
C ALA A 422 15.96 10.16 5.19
N TRP A 423 16.92 9.27 4.89
CA TRP A 423 17.14 8.01 5.58
C TRP A 423 18.23 8.07 6.65
N ARG A 424 19.06 9.11 6.66
CA ARG A 424 20.21 9.26 7.56
C ARG A 424 20.04 10.35 8.59
N GLU A 425 19.31 11.42 8.24
CA GLU A 425 19.09 12.53 9.15
C GLU A 425 17.90 12.23 10.06
N PRO A 426 18.01 12.51 11.38
CA PRO A 426 16.92 12.26 12.32
C PRO A 426 15.78 13.26 12.12
N PHE A 427 14.58 12.84 12.51
CA PHE A 427 13.48 13.76 12.75
C PHE A 427 13.77 14.63 13.98
N VAL A 428 13.53 15.92 13.87
CA VAL A 428 13.83 16.89 14.95
C VAL A 428 12.54 17.30 15.66
N PRO A 429 12.40 16.99 16.97
CA PRO A 429 11.25 17.44 17.75
C PRO A 429 11.13 18.96 17.79
N LEU A 430 9.94 19.48 17.57
CA LEU A 430 9.63 20.89 17.60
C LEU A 430 9.08 21.29 18.98
N ARG A 431 9.57 22.40 19.56
CA ARG A 431 9.06 22.94 20.83
C ARG A 431 7.67 23.55 20.70
N ALA A 432 7.35 24.05 19.51
CA ALA A 432 6.02 24.47 19.10
C ALA A 432 5.74 23.80 17.75
N PRO A 433 4.66 23.03 17.62
CA PRO A 433 4.31 22.39 16.36
C PRO A 433 4.11 23.41 15.25
N LEU A 434 4.53 23.06 14.02
CA LEU A 434 4.12 23.81 12.84
C LEU A 434 2.64 23.50 12.53
N ILE A 435 1.96 24.47 11.92
CA ILE A 435 0.56 24.35 11.54
C ILE A 435 0.46 24.64 10.04
N GLU A 436 -0.19 23.74 9.29
CA GLU A 436 -0.51 23.93 7.89
C GLU A 436 -2.02 23.81 7.66
N ASN A 437 -2.53 24.51 6.65
CA ASN A 437 -3.87 24.28 6.13
C ASN A 437 -3.77 23.74 4.70
N LEU A 438 -3.95 22.45 4.54
CA LEU A 438 -3.72 21.72 3.29
C LEU A 438 -4.72 22.02 2.17
N ARG A 439 -5.76 22.86 2.44
CA ARG A 439 -6.62 23.43 1.39
C ARG A 439 -6.12 24.77 0.87
N ARG A 440 -5.45 25.55 1.74
CA ARG A 440 -4.85 26.85 1.37
C ARG A 440 -3.44 26.69 0.83
N ASP A 441 -2.70 25.72 1.37
CA ASP A 441 -1.36 25.35 0.93
C ASP A 441 -1.20 23.82 0.87
N PRO A 442 -1.69 23.19 -0.21
CA PRO A 442 -1.57 21.74 -0.36
C PRO A 442 -0.12 21.26 -0.56
N TYR A 443 0.80 22.17 -0.80
CA TYR A 443 2.21 21.88 -1.08
C TYR A 443 3.15 22.19 0.09
N GLU A 444 2.61 22.60 1.24
CA GLU A 444 3.36 22.88 2.48
C GLU A 444 4.52 23.89 2.27
N ARG A 445 4.27 24.94 1.48
CA ARG A 445 5.27 25.95 1.13
C ARG A 445 5.20 27.20 1.98
N GLY A 446 4.10 27.47 2.63
CA GLY A 446 3.84 28.69 3.37
C GLY A 446 4.95 29.04 4.34
N MET A 447 5.40 28.08 5.14
CA MET A 447 6.48 28.27 6.11
C MET A 447 7.84 28.57 5.47
N VAL A 448 8.08 28.18 4.22
CA VAL A 448 9.38 28.34 3.52
C VAL A 448 9.41 29.62 2.68
N THR A 449 8.28 29.99 2.08
CA THR A 449 8.23 31.05 1.07
C THR A 449 7.50 32.30 1.49
N SER A 450 6.75 32.28 2.60
CA SER A 450 5.96 33.43 3.09
C SER A 450 6.73 34.24 4.14
N ASN A 451 6.67 35.57 3.99
CA ASN A 451 7.17 36.49 5.01
C ASN A 451 6.23 36.63 6.21
N THR A 452 5.00 36.14 6.16
CA THR A 452 3.95 36.34 7.15
C THR A 452 3.44 35.03 7.76
N TYR A 453 4.14 33.92 7.56
CA TYR A 453 3.74 32.61 8.11
C TYR A 453 3.69 32.65 9.65
N ASP A 454 4.69 33.24 10.31
CA ASP A 454 4.75 33.29 11.78
C ASP A 454 3.62 34.15 12.36
N ASP A 455 3.26 35.29 11.73
CA ASP A 455 2.10 36.09 12.11
C ASP A 455 0.80 35.28 11.95
N TRP A 456 0.67 34.56 10.85
CA TRP A 456 -0.48 33.71 10.60
C TRP A 456 -0.57 32.57 11.62
N TRP A 457 0.56 32.00 12.01
CA TRP A 457 0.65 30.93 13.02
C TRP A 457 0.24 31.46 14.40
N LEU A 458 0.72 32.66 14.80
CA LEU A 458 0.44 33.29 16.09
C LEU A 458 -1.05 33.53 16.34
N ASP A 459 -1.85 33.63 15.29
CA ASP A 459 -3.32 33.74 15.40
C ASP A 459 -4.01 32.36 15.58
N ARG A 460 -3.28 31.21 15.60
CA ARG A 460 -3.84 29.87 15.56
C ARG A 460 -3.39 28.90 16.65
N PRO A 461 -2.86 29.33 17.80
CA PRO A 461 -2.47 28.40 18.88
C PRO A 461 -3.65 27.58 19.40
N PHE A 462 -4.89 28.01 19.16
CA PHE A 462 -6.10 27.29 19.54
C PHE A 462 -6.22 25.90 18.86
N LEU A 463 -5.44 25.59 17.82
CA LEU A 463 -5.39 24.28 17.17
C LEU A 463 -4.51 23.27 17.91
N LEU A 464 -3.59 23.73 18.76
CA LEU A 464 -2.59 22.87 19.38
C LEU A 464 -3.18 21.89 20.40
N LEU A 465 -4.07 22.38 21.28
CA LEU A 465 -4.69 21.52 22.30
C LEU A 465 -5.62 20.46 21.67
N PRO A 466 -6.53 20.79 20.73
CA PRO A 466 -7.31 19.77 20.04
C PRO A 466 -6.44 18.73 19.32
N ALA A 467 -5.32 19.13 18.70
CA ALA A 467 -4.40 18.18 18.07
C ALA A 467 -3.81 17.19 19.09
N GLN A 468 -3.45 17.67 20.28
CA GLN A 468 -2.96 16.82 21.39
C GLN A 468 -4.05 15.85 21.87
N ASP A 469 -5.30 16.29 21.97
CA ASP A 469 -6.42 15.45 22.40
C ASP A 469 -6.66 14.30 21.39
N TYR A 470 -6.71 14.58 20.09
CA TYR A 470 -6.83 13.54 19.05
C TYR A 470 -5.67 12.53 19.10
N VAL A 471 -4.43 13.02 19.29
CA VAL A 471 -3.28 12.13 19.46
C VAL A 471 -3.44 11.28 20.71
N ALA A 472 -3.87 11.86 21.82
CA ALA A 472 -4.07 11.14 23.07
C ALA A 472 -5.15 10.06 22.94
N GLU A 473 -6.28 10.36 22.29
CA GLU A 473 -7.35 9.38 22.03
C GLU A 473 -6.81 8.20 21.20
N PHE A 474 -6.07 8.46 20.13
CA PHE A 474 -5.47 7.43 19.31
C PHE A 474 -4.49 6.57 20.12
N LEU A 475 -3.55 7.18 20.85
CA LEU A 475 -2.55 6.48 21.65
C LEU A 475 -3.17 5.68 22.81
N MET A 476 -4.31 6.11 23.35
CA MET A 476 -5.01 5.35 24.40
C MET A 476 -5.47 3.97 23.90
N THR A 477 -5.75 3.81 22.61
CA THR A 477 -6.12 2.49 22.05
C THR A 477 -5.00 1.47 22.14
N PHE A 478 -3.74 1.89 22.24
CA PHE A 478 -2.57 1.01 22.39
C PHE A 478 -2.40 0.42 23.79
N LYS A 479 -3.15 0.87 24.78
CA LYS A 479 -3.17 0.24 26.11
C LYS A 479 -3.84 -1.14 26.05
N GLU A 480 -4.90 -1.26 25.25
CA GLU A 480 -5.62 -2.52 25.09
C GLU A 480 -5.07 -3.36 23.92
N TYR A 481 -4.61 -2.69 22.84
CA TYR A 481 -4.09 -3.31 21.64
C TYR A 481 -2.66 -2.82 21.38
N PRO A 482 -1.67 -3.32 22.14
CA PRO A 482 -0.27 -2.86 22.05
C PRO A 482 0.38 -3.22 20.70
N PRO A 483 1.48 -2.55 20.33
CA PRO A 483 2.25 -2.91 19.15
C PRO A 483 2.69 -4.37 19.17
N ARG A 484 2.64 -5.04 18.01
CA ARG A 484 3.03 -6.46 17.85
C ARG A 484 4.54 -6.65 18.00
N GLN A 485 5.29 -5.74 17.42
CA GLN A 485 6.75 -5.74 17.43
C GLN A 485 7.25 -4.30 17.39
N LYS A 486 8.51 -4.10 17.75
CA LYS A 486 9.17 -2.81 17.54
C LYS A 486 9.50 -2.63 16.07
N ALA A 487 9.49 -1.38 15.61
CA ALA A 487 10.00 -1.04 14.29
C ALA A 487 11.44 -1.53 14.12
N ALA A 488 11.80 -1.98 12.92
CA ALA A 488 13.19 -2.28 12.58
C ALA A 488 14.07 -1.04 12.79
N SER A 489 15.34 -1.24 13.06
CA SER A 489 16.30 -0.14 13.19
C SER A 489 17.58 -0.48 12.43
N PHE A 490 18.11 0.51 11.71
CA PHE A 490 19.44 0.41 11.10
C PHE A 490 20.57 0.89 12.03
N SER A 491 20.20 1.40 13.22
CA SER A 491 21.13 1.82 14.26
C SER A 491 21.48 0.68 15.21
N LEU A 492 22.36 0.96 16.17
CA LEU A 492 22.73 0.01 17.22
C LEU A 492 21.78 0.01 18.42
N ASP A 493 20.77 0.88 18.44
CA ASP A 493 19.91 1.09 19.61
C ASP A 493 19.19 -0.19 20.05
N GLN A 494 18.63 -0.95 19.10
CA GLN A 494 17.99 -2.24 19.42
C GLN A 494 18.99 -3.29 19.93
N VAL A 495 20.24 -3.25 19.48
CA VAL A 495 21.28 -4.16 19.96
C VAL A 495 21.66 -3.79 21.40
N ILE A 496 21.84 -2.50 21.67
CA ILE A 496 22.16 -1.96 23.00
C ILE A 496 21.02 -2.28 23.96
N GLU A 497 19.77 -2.08 23.56
CA GLU A 497 18.60 -2.38 24.38
C GLU A 497 18.52 -3.85 24.78
N LYS A 498 18.83 -4.78 23.87
CA LYS A 498 18.87 -6.22 24.17
C LYS A 498 19.97 -6.60 25.19
N LEU A 499 20.98 -5.76 25.33
CA LEU A 499 22.08 -5.95 26.28
C LEU A 499 21.83 -5.25 27.63
N SER A 500 20.80 -4.37 27.68
CA SER A 500 20.45 -3.67 28.93
C SER A 500 19.66 -4.58 29.87
N PRO A 501 19.88 -4.51 31.19
CA PRO A 501 19.12 -5.31 32.16
C PRO A 501 17.62 -4.96 32.05
N PRO A 502 16.71 -5.92 32.27
CA PRO A 502 15.28 -5.64 32.31
C PRO A 502 14.98 -4.59 33.40
N GLY A 503 14.52 -3.41 33.01
CA GLY A 503 14.11 -2.34 33.92
C GLY A 503 15.12 -1.21 34.19
N SER A 504 16.14 -1.03 33.34
CA SER A 504 17.05 0.13 33.39
C SER A 504 16.49 1.36 32.68
#